data_2972bb7cecf3bdf8225d85fa0c85151c
#
_entry.id   2972bb7cecf3bdf8225d85fa0c85151c
#
_cell.length_a   1.000
_cell.length_b   1.000
_cell.length_c   1.000
_cell.angle_alpha   90.00
_cell.angle_beta   90.00
_cell.angle_gamma   90.00
#
_symmetry.space_group_name_H-M   'P 1'
#
loop_
_entity.id
_entity.type
_entity.pdbx_description
1 polymer ?
#
loop_
_entity_poly.entity_id
_entity_poly.type
_entity_poly.pdbx_seq_one_letter_code
_entity_poly.pdbx_strand_id
1 'polypeptide(L)'
;MPLHRTAVIVLNWNSFEHTRNCLESLGNVKGEGFDLILIDNGSYDGSVQQIKAAFPAITLIALDKNYGFAGGNNIGLNYAVDQGYTYILMLNNDVFVEPDFLSPLLDALDQNPAVGAVQPSIFNHPERAEVWNNGGTFSRLTGTSHSIKTFNPDQRLSDVEWITGCAFLVRAEVLQNTGLLNEQYFAYYEDVDLSFRITAAGYQLKVVPQSRIYHIGGASSRAAEKGSEGYLSPDVHFYNIRNHIWIIRKWLKWYERPLPILIHLIYSLFLIGYFLVRLRWNKLLTVAKGFKDGFTLSGA
;
A
#
# COMPACT_ATOMS: atom_id res chain seq x y z
N MET A 1 -13.48 20.81 -20.60
CA MET A 1 -13.03 19.47 -20.24
C MET A 1 -12.26 19.63 -18.94
N PRO A 2 -12.37 18.79 -17.95
CA PRO A 2 -11.46 18.84 -16.80
C PRO A 2 -10.04 18.78 -17.35
N LEU A 3 -9.16 19.69 -16.85
CA LEU A 3 -7.77 19.79 -17.31
C LEU A 3 -6.99 18.47 -17.04
N HIS A 4 -7.48 17.63 -16.11
CA HIS A 4 -6.82 16.41 -15.67
C HIS A 4 -7.83 15.28 -15.52
N ARG A 5 -7.46 14.07 -16.01
CA ARG A 5 -8.25 12.83 -15.80
C ARG A 5 -7.64 12.05 -14.63
N THR A 6 -8.49 11.66 -13.68
CA THR A 6 -8.10 10.88 -12.51
C THR A 6 -8.65 9.47 -12.58
N ALA A 7 -7.80 8.46 -12.39
CA ALA A 7 -8.20 7.07 -12.18
C ALA A 7 -8.08 6.71 -10.69
N VAL A 8 -9.10 6.03 -10.16
CA VAL A 8 -9.04 5.38 -8.84
C VAL A 8 -9.00 3.87 -9.06
N ILE A 9 -7.89 3.25 -8.66
CA ILE A 9 -7.66 1.81 -8.77
C ILE A 9 -7.95 1.17 -7.42
N VAL A 10 -8.87 0.23 -7.39
CA VAL A 10 -9.19 -0.57 -6.20
C VAL A 10 -8.85 -2.03 -6.49
N LEU A 11 -8.09 -2.68 -5.59
CA LEU A 11 -7.70 -4.08 -5.69
C LEU A 11 -8.56 -4.95 -4.78
N ASN A 12 -9.30 -5.90 -5.35
CA ASN A 12 -10.05 -6.91 -4.60
C ASN A 12 -9.35 -8.28 -4.64
N TRP A 13 -9.37 -8.99 -3.52
CA TRP A 13 -9.05 -10.40 -3.44
C TRP A 13 -9.84 -11.08 -2.33
N ASN A 14 -10.83 -11.94 -2.71
CA ASN A 14 -11.70 -12.67 -1.78
C ASN A 14 -12.32 -11.79 -0.68
N SER A 15 -12.84 -10.62 -1.05
CA SER A 15 -13.28 -9.62 -0.06
C SER A 15 -14.40 -8.72 -0.60
N PHE A 16 -15.48 -9.33 -1.12
CA PHE A 16 -16.58 -8.58 -1.72
C PHE A 16 -17.18 -7.53 -0.78
N GLU A 17 -17.45 -7.86 0.48
CA GLU A 17 -18.12 -6.96 1.42
C GLU A 17 -17.28 -5.69 1.70
N HIS A 18 -15.98 -5.82 1.89
CA HIS A 18 -15.11 -4.65 2.05
C HIS A 18 -15.06 -3.82 0.77
N THR A 19 -14.91 -4.49 -0.37
CA THR A 19 -14.91 -3.83 -1.68
C THR A 19 -16.21 -3.09 -1.93
N ARG A 20 -17.36 -3.71 -1.66
CA ARG A 20 -18.67 -3.06 -1.79
C ARG A 20 -18.75 -1.77 -0.96
N ASN A 21 -18.39 -1.84 0.32
CA ASN A 21 -18.43 -0.69 1.22
C ASN A 21 -17.50 0.45 0.76
N CYS A 22 -16.30 0.10 0.27
CA CYS A 22 -15.37 1.06 -0.31
C CYS A 22 -15.98 1.74 -1.55
N LEU A 23 -16.53 0.95 -2.49
CA LEU A 23 -17.16 1.46 -3.71
C LEU A 23 -18.38 2.33 -3.42
N GLU A 24 -19.22 1.95 -2.43
CA GLU A 24 -20.35 2.77 -1.97
C GLU A 24 -19.86 4.11 -1.38
N SER A 25 -18.76 4.11 -0.62
CA SER A 25 -18.20 5.36 -0.09
C SER A 25 -17.64 6.25 -1.21
N LEU A 26 -17.00 5.67 -2.22
CA LEU A 26 -16.53 6.37 -3.42
C LEU A 26 -17.68 6.97 -4.24
N GLY A 27 -18.83 6.31 -4.27
CA GLY A 27 -20.06 6.83 -4.92
C GLY A 27 -20.60 8.12 -4.31
N ASN A 28 -20.21 8.47 -3.09
CA ASN A 28 -20.60 9.69 -2.38
C ASN A 28 -19.59 10.85 -2.54
N VAL A 29 -18.49 10.65 -3.27
CA VAL A 29 -17.45 11.66 -3.46
C VAL A 29 -18.00 12.81 -4.29
N LYS A 30 -17.69 14.04 -3.83
CA LYS A 30 -18.10 15.30 -4.44
C LYS A 30 -16.92 15.98 -5.12
N GLY A 31 -17.21 16.90 -6.04
CA GLY A 31 -16.19 17.70 -6.71
C GLY A 31 -15.77 17.10 -8.04
N GLU A 32 -14.47 16.96 -8.27
CA GLU A 32 -13.94 16.47 -9.54
C GLU A 32 -14.24 14.98 -9.75
N GLY A 33 -14.65 14.65 -10.99
CA GLY A 33 -14.94 13.27 -11.37
C GLY A 33 -13.66 12.44 -11.49
N PHE A 34 -13.81 11.15 -11.25
CA PHE A 34 -12.78 10.14 -11.48
C PHE A 34 -13.39 8.91 -12.16
N ASP A 35 -12.55 8.16 -12.86
CA ASP A 35 -12.93 6.86 -13.39
C ASP A 35 -12.49 5.77 -12.42
N LEU A 36 -13.40 4.86 -12.08
CA LEU A 36 -13.14 3.76 -11.16
C LEU A 36 -12.72 2.50 -11.92
N ILE A 37 -11.55 1.98 -11.58
CA ILE A 37 -10.98 0.76 -12.15
C ILE A 37 -10.82 -0.25 -11.02
N LEU A 38 -11.59 -1.32 -11.06
CA LEU A 38 -11.49 -2.40 -10.09
C LEU A 38 -10.71 -3.57 -10.67
N ILE A 39 -9.67 -3.98 -9.97
CA ILE A 39 -8.90 -5.18 -10.29
C ILE A 39 -9.34 -6.28 -9.33
N ASP A 40 -9.90 -7.36 -9.86
CA ASP A 40 -10.10 -8.57 -9.08
C ASP A 40 -8.88 -9.49 -9.25
N ASN A 41 -8.16 -9.70 -8.18
CA ASN A 41 -6.85 -10.37 -8.17
C ASN A 41 -7.00 -11.91 -8.08
N GLY A 42 -7.86 -12.48 -8.91
CA GLY A 42 -8.09 -13.92 -8.97
C GLY A 42 -8.88 -14.45 -7.77
N SER A 43 -10.00 -13.79 -7.42
CA SER A 43 -10.89 -14.25 -6.36
C SER A 43 -11.64 -15.52 -6.74
N TYR A 44 -11.88 -16.39 -5.74
CA TYR A 44 -12.63 -17.63 -5.87
C TYR A 44 -13.88 -17.70 -4.96
N ASP A 45 -14.19 -16.60 -4.25
CA ASP A 45 -15.32 -16.47 -3.31
C ASP A 45 -16.60 -15.96 -3.98
N GLY A 46 -16.62 -15.79 -5.32
CA GLY A 46 -17.74 -15.22 -6.05
C GLY A 46 -17.75 -13.69 -6.13
N SER A 47 -16.71 -13.02 -5.64
CA SER A 47 -16.57 -11.54 -5.68
C SER A 47 -16.82 -10.97 -7.06
N VAL A 48 -16.26 -11.57 -8.12
CA VAL A 48 -16.36 -11.05 -9.51
C VAL A 48 -17.83 -10.95 -9.94
N GLN A 49 -18.63 -11.99 -9.70
CA GLN A 49 -20.05 -12.02 -10.08
C GLN A 49 -20.86 -11.00 -9.27
N GLN A 50 -20.60 -10.91 -7.98
CA GLN A 50 -21.28 -9.98 -7.07
C GLN A 50 -20.95 -8.52 -7.42
N ILE A 51 -19.68 -8.21 -7.71
CA ILE A 51 -19.24 -6.88 -8.15
C ILE A 51 -19.93 -6.49 -9.46
N LYS A 52 -19.92 -7.37 -10.47
CA LYS A 52 -20.59 -7.11 -11.76
C LYS A 52 -22.11 -6.83 -11.60
N ALA A 53 -22.75 -7.53 -10.67
CA ALA A 53 -24.17 -7.33 -10.41
C ALA A 53 -24.47 -6.02 -9.66
N ALA A 54 -23.63 -5.68 -8.66
CA ALA A 54 -23.84 -4.49 -7.82
C ALA A 54 -23.37 -3.18 -8.49
N PHE A 55 -22.31 -3.25 -9.31
CA PHE A 55 -21.65 -2.08 -9.92
C PHE A 55 -21.42 -2.28 -11.44
N PRO A 56 -22.48 -2.38 -12.26
CA PRO A 56 -22.35 -2.74 -13.68
C PRO A 56 -21.62 -1.68 -14.54
N ALA A 57 -21.49 -0.44 -14.04
CA ALA A 57 -20.88 0.67 -14.78
C ALA A 57 -19.36 0.83 -14.56
N ILE A 58 -18.76 0.09 -13.62
CA ILE A 58 -17.32 0.23 -13.35
C ILE A 58 -16.48 -0.57 -14.34
N THR A 59 -15.24 -0.11 -14.57
CA THR A 59 -14.25 -0.91 -15.29
C THR A 59 -13.74 -2.02 -14.37
N LEU A 60 -14.11 -3.27 -14.64
CA LEU A 60 -13.67 -4.45 -13.88
C LEU A 60 -12.70 -5.29 -14.72
N ILE A 61 -11.48 -5.47 -14.20
CA ILE A 61 -10.46 -6.36 -14.77
C ILE A 61 -10.29 -7.55 -13.82
N ALA A 62 -10.76 -8.73 -14.23
CA ALA A 62 -10.65 -9.96 -13.46
C ALA A 62 -9.42 -10.76 -13.90
N LEU A 63 -8.53 -11.07 -12.96
CA LEU A 63 -7.30 -11.82 -13.19
C LEU A 63 -7.52 -13.32 -12.98
N ASP A 64 -6.65 -14.14 -13.55
CA ASP A 64 -6.71 -15.60 -13.48
C ASP A 64 -6.20 -16.16 -12.14
N LYS A 65 -5.39 -15.40 -11.41
CA LYS A 65 -4.80 -15.79 -10.12
C LYS A 65 -4.38 -14.57 -9.31
N ASN A 66 -3.99 -14.79 -8.06
CA ASN A 66 -3.42 -13.75 -7.19
C ASN A 66 -1.96 -13.44 -7.55
N TYR A 67 -1.73 -12.24 -8.08
CA TYR A 67 -0.41 -11.69 -8.41
C TYR A 67 0.24 -10.90 -7.25
N GLY A 68 -0.35 -10.95 -6.05
CA GLY A 68 0.05 -10.11 -4.94
C GLY A 68 -0.47 -8.68 -5.04
N PHE A 69 -0.17 -7.88 -4.02
CA PHE A 69 -0.56 -6.47 -4.01
C PHE A 69 0.13 -5.69 -5.13
N ALA A 70 1.44 -5.89 -5.28
CA ALA A 70 2.21 -5.18 -6.30
C ALA A 70 1.77 -5.53 -7.73
N GLY A 71 1.69 -6.82 -8.07
CA GLY A 71 1.32 -7.26 -9.42
C GLY A 71 -0.13 -6.90 -9.77
N GLY A 72 -1.07 -7.11 -8.83
CA GLY A 72 -2.47 -6.76 -9.04
C GLY A 72 -2.65 -5.25 -9.29
N ASN A 73 -2.04 -4.40 -8.47
CA ASN A 73 -2.10 -2.94 -8.69
C ASN A 73 -1.41 -2.53 -9.99
N ASN A 74 -0.31 -3.16 -10.37
CA ASN A 74 0.40 -2.84 -11.62
C ASN A 74 -0.47 -3.02 -12.87
N ILE A 75 -1.37 -4.01 -12.89
CA ILE A 75 -2.33 -4.17 -14.00
C ILE A 75 -3.20 -2.91 -14.13
N GLY A 76 -3.72 -2.39 -13.01
CA GLY A 76 -4.51 -1.16 -13.00
C GLY A 76 -3.68 0.08 -13.33
N LEU A 77 -2.45 0.17 -12.79
CA LEU A 77 -1.52 1.28 -13.06
C LEU A 77 -1.14 1.35 -14.54
N ASN A 78 -0.78 0.22 -15.16
CA ASN A 78 -0.48 0.15 -16.60
C ASN A 78 -1.71 0.56 -17.42
N TYR A 79 -2.89 0.01 -17.10
CA TYR A 79 -4.11 0.39 -17.78
C TYR A 79 -4.36 1.90 -17.70
N ALA A 80 -4.21 2.50 -16.53
CA ALA A 80 -4.44 3.93 -16.36
C ALA A 80 -3.40 4.78 -17.11
N VAL A 81 -2.12 4.40 -17.10
CA VAL A 81 -1.06 5.08 -17.87
C VAL A 81 -1.36 4.98 -19.37
N ASP A 82 -1.72 3.81 -19.87
CA ASP A 82 -2.02 3.58 -21.30
C ASP A 82 -3.27 4.33 -21.77
N GLN A 83 -4.25 4.52 -20.88
CA GLN A 83 -5.46 5.31 -21.15
C GLN A 83 -5.25 6.83 -21.02
N GLY A 84 -4.03 7.28 -20.67
CA GLY A 84 -3.66 8.70 -20.59
C GLY A 84 -4.27 9.44 -19.41
N TYR A 85 -4.46 8.78 -18.27
CA TYR A 85 -4.82 9.46 -17.03
C TYR A 85 -3.66 10.32 -16.53
N THR A 86 -3.97 11.48 -15.95
CA THR A 86 -2.98 12.41 -15.40
C THR A 86 -2.59 12.03 -13.98
N TYR A 87 -3.60 11.67 -13.19
CA TYR A 87 -3.46 11.27 -11.79
C TYR A 87 -4.01 9.86 -11.59
N ILE A 88 -3.32 9.07 -10.79
CA ILE A 88 -3.70 7.69 -10.51
C ILE A 88 -3.65 7.47 -9.00
N LEU A 89 -4.79 7.13 -8.40
CA LEU A 89 -4.91 6.78 -6.99
C LEU A 89 -4.98 5.25 -6.86
N MET A 90 -3.98 4.64 -6.25
CA MET A 90 -4.13 3.30 -5.67
C MET A 90 -4.87 3.44 -4.35
N LEU A 91 -5.93 2.66 -4.16
CA LEU A 91 -6.75 2.68 -2.96
C LEU A 91 -7.09 1.26 -2.52
N ASN A 92 -6.84 0.94 -1.26
CA ASN A 92 -7.25 -0.34 -0.69
C ASN A 92 -8.77 -0.48 -0.68
N ASN A 93 -9.25 -1.72 -0.78
CA ASN A 93 -10.68 -2.03 -0.77
C ASN A 93 -11.33 -2.05 0.63
N ASP A 94 -10.53 -1.93 1.70
CA ASP A 94 -10.98 -1.94 3.10
C ASP A 94 -10.91 -0.54 3.73
N VAL A 95 -11.23 0.49 2.92
CA VAL A 95 -11.27 1.89 3.34
C VAL A 95 -12.67 2.51 3.13
N PHE A 96 -12.95 3.54 3.93
CA PHE A 96 -14.05 4.49 3.72
C PHE A 96 -13.48 5.86 3.47
N VAL A 97 -13.95 6.55 2.44
CA VAL A 97 -13.49 7.90 2.09
C VAL A 97 -14.49 8.96 2.54
N GLU A 98 -13.99 10.13 2.94
CA GLU A 98 -14.85 11.31 3.13
C GLU A 98 -15.31 11.85 1.77
N PRO A 99 -16.50 12.48 1.68
CA PRO A 99 -17.03 12.97 0.41
C PRO A 99 -16.14 13.99 -0.32
N ASP A 100 -15.29 14.68 0.38
CA ASP A 100 -14.40 15.73 -0.13
C ASP A 100 -12.90 15.32 -0.12
N PHE A 101 -12.59 14.03 0.07
CA PHE A 101 -11.22 13.56 0.24
C PHE A 101 -10.32 13.79 -0.97
N LEU A 102 -10.87 13.72 -2.19
CA LEU A 102 -10.08 13.71 -3.42
C LEU A 102 -9.58 15.10 -3.82
N SER A 103 -10.44 16.12 -3.73
CA SER A 103 -10.11 17.48 -4.19
C SER A 103 -8.85 18.06 -3.53
N PRO A 104 -8.63 17.99 -2.19
CA PRO A 104 -7.40 18.48 -1.58
C PRO A 104 -6.13 17.75 -2.06
N LEU A 105 -6.24 16.46 -2.43
CA LEU A 105 -5.11 15.70 -2.97
C LEU A 105 -4.73 16.19 -4.38
N LEU A 106 -5.71 16.41 -5.24
CA LEU A 106 -5.51 16.95 -6.59
C LEU A 106 -4.94 18.36 -6.53
N ASP A 107 -5.53 19.25 -5.71
CA ASP A 107 -5.03 20.60 -5.48
C ASP A 107 -3.56 20.62 -5.01
N ALA A 108 -3.19 19.69 -4.13
CA ALA A 108 -1.82 19.59 -3.64
C ALA A 108 -0.83 19.26 -4.76
N LEU A 109 -1.21 18.39 -5.68
CA LEU A 109 -0.40 18.08 -6.86
C LEU A 109 -0.40 19.27 -7.83
N ASP A 110 -1.56 19.82 -8.21
CA ASP A 110 -1.65 20.88 -9.21
C ASP A 110 -0.86 22.13 -8.83
N GLN A 111 -0.90 22.52 -7.56
CA GLN A 111 -0.20 23.70 -7.05
C GLN A 111 1.29 23.51 -6.80
N ASN A 112 1.78 22.26 -6.80
CA ASN A 112 3.17 21.94 -6.45
C ASN A 112 3.80 20.96 -7.45
N PRO A 113 4.35 21.43 -8.58
CA PRO A 113 4.95 20.56 -9.61
C PRO A 113 6.10 19.66 -9.10
N ALA A 114 6.78 20.06 -8.02
CA ALA A 114 7.83 19.25 -7.39
C ALA A 114 7.28 18.06 -6.59
N VAL A 115 5.97 18.04 -6.29
CA VAL A 115 5.33 16.91 -5.57
C VAL A 115 4.94 15.84 -6.58
N GLY A 116 5.54 14.66 -6.45
CA GLY A 116 5.28 13.52 -7.34
C GLY A 116 4.11 12.67 -6.89
N ALA A 117 3.94 12.50 -5.58
CA ALA A 117 2.83 11.75 -5.03
C ALA A 117 2.39 12.27 -3.66
N VAL A 118 1.11 12.01 -3.32
CA VAL A 118 0.49 12.41 -2.07
C VAL A 118 -0.37 11.29 -1.50
N GLN A 119 -0.61 11.34 -0.18
CA GLN A 119 -1.62 10.53 0.50
C GLN A 119 -2.52 11.37 1.40
N PRO A 120 -3.75 10.92 1.68
CA PRO A 120 -4.60 11.50 2.72
C PRO A 120 -4.06 11.16 4.13
N SER A 121 -4.56 11.84 5.15
CA SER A 121 -4.49 11.33 6.52
C SER A 121 -5.40 10.13 6.68
N ILE A 122 -4.87 9.03 7.17
CA ILE A 122 -5.58 7.76 7.30
C ILE A 122 -5.82 7.47 8.78
N PHE A 123 -7.09 7.28 9.14
CA PHE A 123 -7.53 6.99 10.50
C PHE A 123 -7.99 5.55 10.63
N ASN A 124 -8.03 5.02 11.86
CA ASN A 124 -8.61 3.71 12.11
C ASN A 124 -10.14 3.74 11.94
N HIS A 125 -10.71 2.64 11.45
CA HIS A 125 -12.13 2.38 11.45
C HIS A 125 -12.44 1.21 12.41
N PRO A 126 -13.45 1.34 13.31
CA PRO A 126 -14.42 2.43 13.44
C PRO A 126 -13.95 3.61 14.32
N GLU A 127 -12.79 3.53 14.99
CA GLU A 127 -12.25 4.55 15.93
C GLU A 127 -11.66 5.73 15.16
N ARG A 128 -12.51 6.54 14.53
CA ARG A 128 -12.17 7.62 13.60
C ARG A 128 -11.27 8.74 14.17
N ALA A 129 -10.99 8.72 15.46
CA ALA A 129 -10.11 9.70 16.10
C ALA A 129 -8.62 9.29 16.12
N GLU A 130 -8.33 7.99 15.93
CA GLU A 130 -6.97 7.47 16.01
C GLU A 130 -6.33 7.41 14.62
N VAL A 131 -5.15 8.01 14.47
CA VAL A 131 -4.39 7.98 13.21
C VAL A 131 -3.82 6.59 12.98
N TRP A 132 -4.23 5.97 11.87
CA TRP A 132 -3.63 4.71 11.40
C TRP A 132 -2.29 4.96 10.69
N ASN A 133 -2.26 5.94 9.76
CA ASN A 133 -1.03 6.32 9.06
C ASN A 133 -1.13 7.76 8.54
N ASN A 134 -0.10 8.55 8.78
CA ASN A 134 0.05 9.91 8.28
C ASN A 134 1.40 10.08 7.58
N GLY A 135 1.72 9.13 6.65
CA GLY A 135 3.02 9.01 6.03
C GLY A 135 4.03 8.31 6.93
N GLY A 136 5.27 8.32 6.56
CA GLY A 136 6.32 7.68 7.35
C GLY A 136 7.70 8.26 7.17
N THR A 137 8.57 7.86 8.10
CA THR A 137 10.01 8.12 8.12
C THR A 137 10.79 6.82 8.03
N PHE A 138 12.05 6.90 7.63
CA PHE A 138 12.93 5.75 7.53
C PHE A 138 14.23 5.99 8.32
N SER A 139 14.47 5.16 9.33
CA SER A 139 15.72 5.22 10.09
C SER A 139 16.82 4.45 9.36
N ARG A 140 17.80 5.17 8.81
CA ARG A 140 18.98 4.54 8.19
C ARG A 140 19.82 3.78 9.21
N LEU A 141 19.79 4.18 10.49
CA LEU A 141 20.54 3.54 11.57
C LEU A 141 20.01 2.15 11.91
N THR A 142 18.69 1.99 11.94
CA THR A 142 18.00 0.72 12.29
C THR A 142 17.48 -0.02 11.06
N GLY A 143 17.44 0.65 9.90
CA GLY A 143 16.86 0.12 8.66
C GLY A 143 15.33 0.01 8.70
N THR A 144 14.65 0.66 9.66
CA THR A 144 13.21 0.50 9.89
C THR A 144 12.40 1.67 9.35
N SER A 145 11.26 1.36 8.73
CA SER A 145 10.22 2.33 8.38
C SER A 145 9.26 2.51 9.56
N HIS A 146 8.92 3.76 9.87
CA HIS A 146 8.03 4.12 10.96
C HIS A 146 6.87 4.94 10.44
N SER A 147 5.63 4.51 10.71
CA SER A 147 4.44 5.31 10.43
C SER A 147 4.34 6.50 11.38
N ILE A 148 4.06 7.68 10.83
CA ILE A 148 3.74 8.87 11.61
C ILE A 148 2.30 8.72 12.12
N LYS A 149 2.11 8.87 13.44
CA LYS A 149 0.82 8.74 14.13
C LYS A 149 0.27 10.08 14.62
N THR A 150 0.99 11.16 14.39
CA THR A 150 0.54 12.51 14.74
C THR A 150 -0.27 13.12 13.60
N PHE A 151 -1.27 13.92 13.95
CA PHE A 151 -2.13 14.64 13.02
C PHE A 151 -2.21 16.11 13.41
N ASN A 152 -1.97 16.99 12.45
CA ASN A 152 -2.15 18.42 12.62
C ASN A 152 -3.10 18.95 11.52
N PRO A 153 -4.35 19.28 11.84
CA PRO A 153 -5.34 19.74 10.86
C PRO A 153 -5.00 21.11 10.25
N ASP A 154 -4.20 21.93 10.95
CA ASP A 154 -3.83 23.26 10.49
C ASP A 154 -2.66 23.26 9.50
N GLN A 155 -1.96 22.13 9.39
CA GLN A 155 -0.88 21.97 8.44
C GLN A 155 -1.43 21.67 7.04
N ARG A 156 -1.03 22.44 6.05
CA ARG A 156 -1.51 22.26 4.67
C ARG A 156 -0.90 21.03 4.00
N LEU A 157 0.40 20.83 4.11
CA LEU A 157 1.16 19.69 3.58
C LEU A 157 2.22 19.26 4.58
N SER A 158 2.42 17.96 4.74
CA SER A 158 3.48 17.40 5.59
C SER A 158 4.49 16.64 4.74
N ASP A 159 5.79 16.93 4.94
CA ASP A 159 6.88 16.17 4.32
C ASP A 159 6.99 14.78 4.94
N VAL A 160 7.18 13.78 4.09
CA VAL A 160 7.36 12.38 4.52
C VAL A 160 8.39 11.69 3.62
N GLU A 161 9.03 10.62 4.12
CA GLU A 161 9.99 9.85 3.34
C GLU A 161 9.34 8.70 2.57
N TRP A 162 8.16 8.25 3.01
CA TRP A 162 7.35 7.27 2.29
C TRP A 162 5.87 7.47 2.57
N ILE A 163 5.04 7.08 1.62
CA ILE A 163 3.58 7.05 1.72
C ILE A 163 3.09 5.61 1.51
N THR A 164 1.95 5.29 2.13
CA THR A 164 1.44 3.90 2.13
C THR A 164 0.64 3.57 0.89
N GLY A 165 0.79 2.34 0.40
CA GLY A 165 -0.03 1.79 -0.69
C GLY A 165 -1.53 1.72 -0.37
N CYS A 166 -1.93 1.95 0.89
CA CYS A 166 -3.35 2.00 1.27
C CYS A 166 -4.12 3.11 0.53
N ALA A 167 -3.49 4.30 0.33
CA ALA A 167 -4.03 5.39 -0.48
C ALA A 167 -2.87 6.22 -1.03
N PHE A 168 -2.50 5.97 -2.28
CA PHE A 168 -1.32 6.51 -2.93
C PHE A 168 -1.73 7.21 -4.23
N LEU A 169 -1.90 8.55 -4.21
CA LEU A 169 -2.17 9.34 -5.40
C LEU A 169 -0.84 9.81 -6.02
N VAL A 170 -0.62 9.51 -7.28
CA VAL A 170 0.63 9.78 -8.00
C VAL A 170 0.33 10.36 -9.39
N ARG A 171 1.23 11.20 -9.89
CA ARG A 171 1.23 11.63 -11.28
C ARG A 171 1.60 10.45 -12.19
N ALA A 172 0.89 10.27 -13.29
CA ALA A 172 1.22 9.22 -14.26
C ALA A 172 2.64 9.38 -14.82
N GLU A 173 3.09 10.62 -15.10
CA GLU A 173 4.46 10.89 -15.55
C GLU A 173 5.54 10.45 -14.56
N VAL A 174 5.26 10.52 -13.26
CA VAL A 174 6.18 10.06 -12.22
C VAL A 174 6.34 8.54 -12.30
N LEU A 175 5.24 7.79 -12.49
CA LEU A 175 5.31 6.34 -12.68
C LEU A 175 6.05 5.96 -13.99
N GLN A 176 5.87 6.73 -15.06
CA GLN A 176 6.62 6.52 -16.31
C GLN A 176 8.12 6.73 -16.12
N ASN A 177 8.53 7.68 -15.28
CA ASN A 177 9.93 7.99 -15.01
C ASN A 177 10.58 7.05 -14.00
N THR A 178 9.84 6.59 -12.99
CA THR A 178 10.37 5.81 -11.86
C THR A 178 10.05 4.32 -11.94
N GLY A 179 9.16 3.92 -12.84
CA GLY A 179 8.58 2.58 -12.92
C GLY A 179 7.47 2.37 -11.89
N LEU A 180 6.71 1.29 -12.10
CA LEU A 180 5.59 0.87 -11.26
C LEU A 180 6.06 0.19 -9.96
N LEU A 181 5.17 -0.44 -9.22
CA LEU A 181 5.52 -1.26 -8.06
C LEU A 181 6.44 -2.41 -8.49
N ASN A 182 7.45 -2.73 -7.69
CA ASN A 182 8.28 -3.89 -7.95
C ASN A 182 7.54 -5.17 -7.52
N GLU A 183 7.10 -5.97 -8.48
CA GLU A 183 6.29 -7.17 -8.27
C GLU A 183 6.98 -8.28 -7.48
N GLN A 184 8.33 -8.27 -7.40
CA GLN A 184 9.08 -9.22 -6.61
C GLN A 184 8.77 -9.11 -5.12
N TYR A 185 8.32 -7.95 -4.64
CA TYR A 185 7.86 -7.79 -3.26
C TYR A 185 6.61 -8.62 -2.98
N PHE A 186 5.75 -8.81 -3.95
CA PHE A 186 4.43 -9.42 -3.86
C PHE A 186 3.46 -8.61 -2.97
N ALA A 187 3.81 -8.38 -1.71
CA ALA A 187 3.12 -7.52 -0.75
C ALA A 187 4.11 -7.06 0.33
N TYR A 188 3.88 -5.88 0.90
CA TYR A 188 4.68 -5.17 1.90
C TYR A 188 6.01 -4.65 1.38
N TYR A 189 6.30 -3.38 1.67
CA TYR A 189 7.48 -2.61 1.27
C TYR A 189 7.55 -2.21 -0.21
N GLU A 190 6.64 -2.64 -1.09
CA GLU A 190 6.57 -2.17 -2.47
C GLU A 190 6.27 -0.68 -2.56
N ASP A 191 5.47 -0.16 -1.61
CA ASP A 191 5.13 1.25 -1.45
C ASP A 191 6.31 2.08 -0.92
N VAL A 192 7.06 1.55 0.04
CA VAL A 192 8.30 2.16 0.53
C VAL A 192 9.35 2.22 -0.59
N ASP A 193 9.51 1.15 -1.36
CA ASP A 193 10.42 1.10 -2.50
C ASP A 193 10.04 2.12 -3.58
N LEU A 194 8.76 2.18 -3.95
CA LEU A 194 8.26 3.17 -4.92
C LEU A 194 8.48 4.60 -4.39
N SER A 195 8.18 4.85 -3.13
CA SER A 195 8.41 6.14 -2.46
C SER A 195 9.88 6.58 -2.58
N PHE A 196 10.81 5.68 -2.33
CA PHE A 196 12.24 5.98 -2.43
C PHE A 196 12.69 6.19 -3.88
N ARG A 197 12.12 5.47 -4.86
CA ARG A 197 12.41 5.73 -6.28
C ARG A 197 11.90 7.10 -6.72
N ILE A 198 10.72 7.50 -6.27
CA ILE A 198 10.14 8.82 -6.55
C ILE A 198 11.03 9.93 -5.97
N THR A 199 11.47 9.80 -4.72
CA THR A 199 12.36 10.79 -4.11
C THR A 199 13.77 10.79 -4.72
N ALA A 200 14.30 9.64 -5.11
CA ALA A 200 15.57 9.54 -5.84
C ALA A 200 15.51 10.19 -7.24
N ALA A 201 14.34 10.23 -7.86
CA ALA A 201 14.11 10.94 -9.12
C ALA A 201 13.90 12.47 -8.94
N GLY A 202 13.99 12.98 -7.71
CA GLY A 202 13.92 14.42 -7.40
C GLY A 202 12.54 14.95 -7.04
N TYR A 203 11.52 14.09 -6.97
CA TYR A 203 10.18 14.47 -6.55
C TYR A 203 10.02 14.43 -5.02
N GLN A 204 9.04 15.19 -4.51
CA GLN A 204 8.66 15.20 -3.11
C GLN A 204 7.44 14.31 -2.87
N LEU A 205 7.33 13.79 -1.65
CA LEU A 205 6.18 13.07 -1.15
C LEU A 205 5.51 13.88 -0.04
N LYS A 206 4.17 14.00 -0.06
CA LYS A 206 3.44 14.77 0.94
C LYS A 206 2.24 14.00 1.49
N VAL A 207 1.90 14.30 2.72
CA VAL A 207 0.58 14.01 3.29
C VAL A 207 -0.26 15.27 3.23
N VAL A 208 -1.53 15.13 2.90
CA VAL A 208 -2.52 16.21 2.81
C VAL A 208 -3.53 16.06 3.96
N PRO A 209 -3.36 16.77 5.09
CA PRO A 209 -4.20 16.60 6.28
C PRO A 209 -5.68 16.95 6.07
N GLN A 210 -6.01 17.76 5.08
CA GLN A 210 -7.39 18.13 4.74
C GLN A 210 -8.13 16.99 4.04
N SER A 211 -7.41 16.02 3.48
CA SER A 211 -7.98 14.80 2.92
C SER A 211 -7.97 13.70 3.97
N ARG A 212 -9.12 13.05 4.22
CA ARG A 212 -9.27 12.04 5.27
C ARG A 212 -9.95 10.80 4.74
N ILE A 213 -9.41 9.65 5.13
CA ILE A 213 -10.02 8.34 4.92
C ILE A 213 -9.92 7.49 6.18
N TYR A 214 -10.70 6.42 6.24
CA TYR A 214 -10.75 5.49 7.38
C TYR A 214 -10.45 4.08 6.91
N HIS A 215 -9.51 3.41 7.55
CA HIS A 215 -9.03 2.09 7.17
C HIS A 215 -9.39 1.05 8.23
N ILE A 216 -10.00 -0.07 7.81
CA ILE A 216 -10.35 -1.18 8.70
C ILE A 216 -9.09 -1.90 9.18
N GLY A 217 -8.13 -2.08 8.28
CA GLY A 217 -6.84 -2.68 8.55
C GLY A 217 -6.86 -4.19 8.70
N GLY A 218 -6.10 -4.86 7.84
CA GLY A 218 -5.83 -6.28 7.95
C GLY A 218 -6.91 -7.20 7.40
N ALA A 219 -7.87 -6.70 6.60
CA ALA A 219 -8.93 -7.52 6.00
C ALA A 219 -8.36 -8.69 5.19
N SER A 220 -7.30 -8.48 4.42
CA SER A 220 -6.65 -9.53 3.60
C SER A 220 -5.53 -10.29 4.30
N SER A 221 -5.03 -9.80 5.44
CA SER A 221 -3.89 -10.41 6.16
C SER A 221 -4.29 -11.26 7.37
N ARG A 222 -5.55 -11.14 7.82
CA ARG A 222 -6.09 -11.86 8.97
C ARG A 222 -7.12 -12.89 8.53
N ALA A 223 -7.06 -14.09 9.11
CA ALA A 223 -8.13 -15.06 9.01
C ALA A 223 -9.34 -14.59 9.84
N ALA A 224 -10.57 -14.87 9.36
CA ALA A 224 -11.81 -14.57 10.07
C ALA A 224 -11.84 -15.25 11.46
N GLU A 225 -11.27 -16.47 11.55
CA GLU A 225 -11.17 -17.24 12.79
C GLU A 225 -9.71 -17.50 13.17
N LYS A 226 -9.46 -17.60 14.48
CA LYS A 226 -8.15 -17.92 15.03
C LYS A 226 -7.83 -19.39 14.82
N GLY A 227 -7.00 -19.70 13.82
CA GLY A 227 -6.45 -21.03 13.62
C GLY A 227 -5.33 -21.38 14.62
N SER A 228 -4.75 -22.59 14.49
CA SER A 228 -3.61 -23.05 15.28
C SER A 228 -2.39 -22.11 15.18
N GLU A 229 -2.20 -21.49 14.04
CA GLU A 229 -1.15 -20.49 13.78
C GLU A 229 -1.53 -19.06 14.23
N GLY A 230 -2.74 -18.83 14.77
CA GLY A 230 -3.26 -17.52 15.15
C GLY A 230 -3.95 -16.79 13.98
N TYR A 231 -4.19 -15.49 14.11
CA TYR A 231 -4.95 -14.71 13.11
C TYR A 231 -4.15 -14.36 11.84
N LEU A 232 -2.86 -14.03 11.96
CA LEU A 232 -2.04 -13.65 10.81
C LEU A 232 -1.57 -14.87 10.02
N SER A 233 -1.63 -14.80 8.69
CA SER A 233 -1.03 -15.80 7.82
C SER A 233 0.49 -15.91 8.03
N PRO A 234 1.08 -17.12 7.92
CA PRO A 234 2.54 -17.29 7.89
C PRO A 234 3.23 -16.45 6.81
N ASP A 235 2.61 -16.27 5.66
CA ASP A 235 3.16 -15.50 4.52
C ASP A 235 3.40 -14.03 4.86
N VAL A 236 2.57 -13.45 5.75
CA VAL A 236 2.78 -12.08 6.26
C VAL A 236 4.16 -11.95 6.90
N HIS A 237 4.57 -12.94 7.70
CA HIS A 237 5.90 -12.95 8.32
C HIS A 237 7.01 -13.14 7.28
N PHE A 238 6.80 -14.05 6.32
CA PHE A 238 7.75 -14.27 5.23
C PHE A 238 8.05 -12.99 4.46
N TYR A 239 7.01 -12.34 3.92
CA TYR A 239 7.18 -11.14 3.12
C TYR A 239 7.77 -9.98 3.93
N ASN A 240 7.29 -9.74 5.15
CA ASN A 240 7.83 -8.65 5.97
C ASN A 240 9.33 -8.86 6.28
N ILE A 241 9.77 -10.08 6.61
CA ILE A 241 11.17 -10.35 6.89
C ILE A 241 12.03 -10.22 5.64
N ARG A 242 11.64 -10.87 4.55
CA ARG A 242 12.38 -10.86 3.27
C ARG A 242 12.50 -9.46 2.69
N ASN A 243 11.37 -8.79 2.56
CA ASN A 243 11.28 -7.50 1.87
C ASN A 243 11.99 -6.39 2.65
N HIS A 244 11.96 -6.44 3.98
CA HIS A 244 12.71 -5.51 4.81
C HIS A 244 14.23 -5.64 4.57
N ILE A 245 14.77 -6.86 4.46
CA ILE A 245 16.18 -7.07 4.10
C ILE A 245 16.47 -6.50 2.70
N TRP A 246 15.55 -6.63 1.75
CA TRP A 246 15.72 -6.05 0.42
C TRP A 246 15.78 -4.53 0.45
N ILE A 247 14.92 -3.85 1.22
CA ILE A 247 14.97 -2.39 1.42
C ILE A 247 16.32 -1.98 2.00
N ILE A 248 16.82 -2.66 3.03
CA ILE A 248 18.14 -2.40 3.63
C ILE A 248 19.24 -2.56 2.58
N ARG A 249 19.22 -3.64 1.80
CA ARG A 249 20.24 -3.94 0.79
C ARG A 249 20.21 -2.97 -0.40
N LYS A 250 19.03 -2.54 -0.81
CA LYS A 250 18.86 -1.65 -1.97
C LYS A 250 19.15 -0.20 -1.62
N TRP A 251 18.64 0.31 -0.51
CA TRP A 251 18.58 1.74 -0.22
C TRP A 251 19.65 2.25 0.77
N LEU A 252 20.28 1.34 1.51
CA LEU A 252 21.39 1.71 2.41
C LEU A 252 22.72 1.46 1.73
N LYS A 253 23.70 2.35 1.97
CA LYS A 253 25.07 2.16 1.52
C LYS A 253 25.68 0.95 2.22
N TRP A 254 26.65 0.28 1.58
CA TRP A 254 27.22 -0.97 2.10
C TRP A 254 27.71 -0.88 3.55
N TYR A 255 28.27 0.26 3.95
CA TYR A 255 28.80 0.50 5.31
C TYR A 255 27.68 0.82 6.33
N GLU A 256 26.49 1.18 5.91
CA GLU A 256 25.31 1.41 6.77
C GLU A 256 24.56 0.11 7.08
N ARG A 257 24.69 -0.94 6.26
CA ARG A 257 23.91 -2.18 6.32
C ARG A 257 24.19 -3.07 7.53
N PRO A 258 25.43 -3.17 8.10
CA PRO A 258 25.71 -4.17 9.13
C PRO A 258 24.83 -4.06 10.36
N LEU A 259 24.59 -2.86 10.89
CA LEU A 259 23.76 -2.66 12.08
C LEU A 259 22.27 -2.97 11.84
N PRO A 260 21.61 -2.44 10.79
CA PRO A 260 20.25 -2.84 10.42
C PRO A 260 20.08 -4.35 10.23
N ILE A 261 21.02 -5.00 9.55
CA ILE A 261 20.97 -6.45 9.35
C ILE A 261 21.09 -7.20 10.68
N LEU A 262 22.00 -6.78 11.57
CA LEU A 262 22.14 -7.37 12.90
C LEU A 262 20.84 -7.21 13.73
N ILE A 263 20.25 -6.03 13.74
CA ILE A 263 18.97 -5.77 14.43
C ILE A 263 17.88 -6.70 13.86
N HIS A 264 17.82 -6.81 12.54
CA HIS A 264 16.83 -7.67 11.88
C HIS A 264 17.06 -9.17 12.14
N LEU A 265 18.31 -9.61 12.23
CA LEU A 265 18.68 -10.95 12.65
C LEU A 265 18.20 -11.24 14.08
N ILE A 266 18.49 -10.34 15.03
CA ILE A 266 18.06 -10.48 16.42
C ILE A 266 16.52 -10.55 16.50
N TYR A 267 15.82 -9.68 15.78
CA TYR A 267 14.36 -9.72 15.69
C TYR A 267 13.83 -11.04 15.11
N SER A 268 14.46 -11.55 14.05
CA SER A 268 14.09 -12.83 13.43
C SER A 268 14.30 -14.01 14.38
N LEU A 269 15.41 -14.03 15.11
CA LEU A 269 15.69 -15.04 16.13
C LEU A 269 14.68 -14.99 17.27
N PHE A 270 14.31 -13.77 17.71
CA PHE A 270 13.25 -13.60 18.72
C PHE A 270 11.92 -14.17 18.23
N LEU A 271 11.51 -13.87 16.98
CA LEU A 271 10.29 -14.45 16.41
C LEU A 271 10.34 -15.97 16.30
N ILE A 272 11.47 -16.53 15.88
CA ILE A 272 11.67 -17.99 15.81
C ILE A 272 11.49 -18.60 17.20
N GLY A 273 12.14 -18.07 18.24
CA GLY A 273 11.98 -18.51 19.62
C GLY A 273 10.53 -18.40 20.11
N TYR A 274 9.88 -17.27 19.84
CA TYR A 274 8.47 -17.06 20.18
C TYR A 274 7.54 -18.08 19.50
N PHE A 275 7.73 -18.37 18.21
CA PHE A 275 6.92 -19.34 17.50
C PHE A 275 7.23 -20.78 17.91
N LEU A 276 8.47 -21.09 18.27
CA LEU A 276 8.86 -22.39 18.82
C LEU A 276 8.11 -22.70 20.13
N VAL A 277 8.12 -21.74 21.08
CA VAL A 277 7.40 -21.89 22.37
C VAL A 277 5.89 -22.02 22.16
N ARG A 278 5.34 -21.36 21.11
CA ARG A 278 3.91 -21.41 20.77
C ARG A 278 3.54 -22.58 19.85
N LEU A 279 4.48 -23.46 19.48
CA LEU A 279 4.31 -24.58 18.55
C LEU A 279 3.73 -24.17 17.18
N ARG A 280 4.11 -22.96 16.69
CA ARG A 280 3.66 -22.41 15.40
C ARG A 280 4.69 -22.65 14.32
N TRP A 281 4.78 -23.91 13.89
CA TRP A 281 5.85 -24.41 13.02
C TRP A 281 5.90 -23.72 11.66
N ASN A 282 4.74 -23.46 11.03
CA ASN A 282 4.68 -22.80 9.72
C ASN A 282 5.24 -21.38 9.80
N LYS A 283 4.88 -20.61 10.84
CA LYS A 283 5.42 -19.27 11.04
C LYS A 283 6.92 -19.27 11.33
N LEU A 284 7.39 -20.22 12.13
CA LEU A 284 8.82 -20.36 12.40
C LEU A 284 9.59 -20.61 11.09
N LEU A 285 9.13 -21.56 10.28
CA LEU A 285 9.76 -21.89 9.00
C LEU A 285 9.71 -20.72 8.01
N THR A 286 8.60 -19.97 7.96
CA THR A 286 8.48 -18.81 7.06
C THR A 286 9.38 -17.66 7.49
N VAL A 287 9.59 -17.41 8.78
CA VAL A 287 10.57 -16.43 9.27
C VAL A 287 11.99 -16.81 8.86
N ALA A 288 12.39 -18.08 9.11
CA ALA A 288 13.72 -18.56 8.74
C ALA A 288 13.95 -18.49 7.22
N LYS A 289 12.94 -18.91 6.43
CA LYS A 289 12.97 -18.82 4.96
C LYS A 289 13.04 -17.35 4.49
N GLY A 290 12.20 -16.46 5.04
CA GLY A 290 12.20 -15.04 4.69
C GLY A 290 13.55 -14.39 4.95
N PHE A 291 14.19 -14.70 6.09
CA PHE A 291 15.53 -14.22 6.40
C PHE A 291 16.57 -14.72 5.38
N LYS A 292 16.58 -16.01 5.07
CA LYS A 292 17.47 -16.59 4.04
C LYS A 292 17.23 -15.95 2.67
N ASP A 293 15.98 -15.90 2.21
CA ASP A 293 15.64 -15.42 0.88
C ASP A 293 15.90 -13.91 0.71
N GLY A 294 15.88 -13.15 1.81
CA GLY A 294 16.28 -11.74 1.82
C GLY A 294 17.74 -11.51 1.39
N PHE A 295 18.62 -12.52 1.50
CA PHE A 295 20.01 -12.45 1.05
C PHE A 295 20.27 -13.15 -0.29
N THR A 296 19.49 -14.16 -0.63
CA THR A 296 19.74 -15.03 -1.79
C THR A 296 19.05 -14.55 -3.05
N LEU A 297 17.88 -13.92 -2.92
CA LEU A 297 17.15 -13.36 -4.05
C LEU A 297 17.52 -11.88 -4.23
N SER A 298 17.69 -11.44 -5.46
CA SER A 298 17.89 -10.02 -5.77
C SER A 298 16.51 -9.35 -5.85
N GLY A 299 16.15 -8.58 -4.83
CA GLY A 299 14.97 -7.70 -4.85
C GLY A 299 15.25 -6.33 -5.48
N ALA A 300 16.36 -6.20 -6.16
CA ALA A 300 16.85 -4.94 -6.71
C ALA A 300 16.47 -4.79 -8.18
#